data_72c507deb8cda61af7f14db092cf5c39
#
_entry.id   72c507deb8cda61af7f14db092cf5c39
#
_cell.length_a   1.000
_cell.length_b   1.000
_cell.length_c   1.000
_cell.angle_alpha   90.00
_cell.angle_beta   90.00
_cell.angle_gamma   90.00
#
_symmetry.space_group_name_H-M   'P 1'
#
loop_
_entity.id
_entity.type
_entity.pdbx_description
1 polymer ?
#
loop_
_entity_poly.entity_id
_entity_poly.type
_entity_poly.pdbx_seq_one_letter_code
_entity_poly.pdbx_strand_id
1 'polypeptide(L)'
;MERAEELAVSYSYVRPNGQRDFTVLAENGISDVSIGENYMAGCSTPDAAMDQWMATDFTRERILNADATTVSVGHYEGGVYNNYWVLIFSYPENSHTEDYRQEVLDLVNAQRAKYGLTALEMGDDDLTAAAQTRAEEIAVVNSHVRPDGSKCFTVLKD
;
A
#
# COMPACT_ATOMS: atom_id res chain seq x y z
N MET A 1 -1.85 -18.99 -3.79
CA MET A 1 -0.80 -20.06 -3.68
C MET A 1 0.55 -19.61 -4.25
N GLU A 2 0.57 -18.83 -5.32
CA GLU A 2 1.80 -18.39 -6.00
C GLU A 2 2.86 -17.79 -5.06
N ARG A 3 2.48 -16.80 -4.24
CA ARG A 3 3.44 -16.14 -3.35
C ARG A 3 4.07 -17.07 -2.29
N ALA A 4 3.30 -18.02 -1.75
CA ALA A 4 3.82 -19.01 -0.80
C ALA A 4 4.82 -19.99 -1.47
N GLU A 5 4.60 -20.36 -2.73
CA GLU A 5 5.52 -21.17 -3.53
C GLU A 5 6.82 -20.40 -3.85
N GLU A 6 6.72 -19.13 -4.20
CA GLU A 6 7.89 -18.28 -4.42
C GLU A 6 8.81 -18.20 -3.18
N LEU A 7 8.23 -18.19 -1.96
CA LEU A 7 8.99 -18.19 -0.71
C LEU A 7 9.83 -19.45 -0.52
N ALA A 8 9.41 -20.58 -1.11
CA ALA A 8 10.19 -21.80 -1.10
C ALA A 8 11.43 -21.72 -2.02
N VAL A 9 11.39 -20.84 -3.03
CA VAL A 9 12.51 -20.55 -3.93
C VAL A 9 13.41 -19.45 -3.36
N SER A 10 12.78 -18.37 -2.86
CA SER A 10 13.49 -17.21 -2.30
C SER A 10 12.74 -16.70 -1.08
N TYR A 11 13.27 -16.97 0.12
CA TYR A 11 12.69 -16.55 1.40
C TYR A 11 12.96 -15.07 1.66
N SER A 12 12.20 -14.20 0.94
CA SER A 12 12.44 -12.76 0.90
C SER A 12 11.16 -11.98 0.56
N TYR A 13 11.08 -10.71 0.94
CA TYR A 13 10.07 -9.75 0.45
C TYR A 13 10.30 -9.37 -1.03
N VAL A 14 11.48 -9.64 -1.58
CA VAL A 14 11.72 -9.52 -3.01
C VAL A 14 11.39 -10.86 -3.66
N ARG A 15 10.52 -10.83 -4.65
CA ARG A 15 10.07 -12.01 -5.41
C ARG A 15 11.20 -12.54 -6.30
N PRO A 16 11.15 -13.82 -6.72
CA PRO A 16 12.16 -14.38 -7.63
C PRO A 16 12.34 -13.61 -8.94
N ASN A 17 11.29 -12.91 -9.41
CA ASN A 17 11.34 -12.04 -10.59
C ASN A 17 11.98 -10.65 -10.33
N GLY A 18 12.44 -10.39 -9.10
CA GLY A 18 13.07 -9.13 -8.68
C GLY A 18 12.09 -8.02 -8.28
N GLN A 19 10.79 -8.26 -8.36
CA GLN A 19 9.75 -7.30 -7.98
C GLN A 19 9.46 -7.37 -6.47
N ARG A 20 8.65 -6.43 -5.99
CA ARG A 20 8.17 -6.40 -4.60
C ARG A 20 7.05 -7.41 -4.39
N ASP A 21 6.91 -7.88 -3.16
CA ASP A 21 5.91 -8.81 -2.67
C ASP A 21 4.47 -8.51 -3.15
N PHE A 22 4.03 -7.25 -3.02
CA PHE A 22 2.68 -6.82 -3.35
C PHE A 22 2.32 -6.86 -4.86
N THR A 23 3.30 -6.95 -5.75
CA THR A 23 3.03 -7.01 -7.21
C THR A 23 2.26 -8.27 -7.61
N VAL A 24 2.28 -9.30 -6.78
CA VAL A 24 1.49 -10.52 -7.00
C VAL A 24 -0.03 -10.24 -7.06
N LEU A 25 -0.52 -9.20 -6.38
CA LEU A 25 -1.93 -8.81 -6.41
C LEU A 25 -2.32 -8.37 -7.84
N ALA A 26 -1.59 -7.41 -8.39
CA ALA A 26 -1.87 -6.88 -9.73
C ALA A 26 -1.70 -7.96 -10.84
N GLU A 27 -0.71 -8.83 -10.72
CA GLU A 27 -0.50 -9.95 -11.65
C GLU A 27 -1.67 -10.95 -11.65
N ASN A 28 -2.40 -11.04 -10.53
CA ASN A 28 -3.61 -11.85 -10.41
C ASN A 28 -4.90 -11.05 -10.64
N GLY A 29 -4.81 -9.84 -11.20
CA GLY A 29 -5.97 -9.01 -11.52
C GLY A 29 -6.67 -8.40 -10.30
N ILE A 30 -5.97 -8.33 -9.16
CA ILE A 30 -6.47 -7.74 -7.92
C ILE A 30 -5.98 -6.31 -7.85
N SER A 31 -6.92 -5.35 -7.79
CA SER A 31 -6.63 -3.92 -7.68
C SER A 31 -6.48 -3.42 -6.24
N ASP A 32 -6.62 -4.30 -5.26
CA ASP A 32 -6.48 -3.94 -3.85
C ASP A 32 -5.11 -3.31 -3.56
N VAL A 33 -5.11 -2.33 -2.67
CA VAL A 33 -3.88 -1.71 -2.16
C VAL A 33 -3.33 -2.59 -1.03
N SER A 34 -2.10 -3.08 -1.20
CA SER A 34 -1.42 -3.85 -0.16
C SER A 34 -0.95 -2.95 0.99
N ILE A 35 -1.28 -3.32 2.22
CA ILE A 35 -0.77 -2.70 3.44
C ILE A 35 0.53 -3.39 3.88
N GLY A 36 0.69 -4.67 3.57
CA GLY A 36 1.90 -5.42 3.89
C GLY A 36 1.72 -6.93 3.82
N GLU A 37 2.83 -7.63 3.87
CA GLU A 37 2.91 -9.08 3.84
C GLU A 37 3.56 -9.61 5.12
N ASN A 38 2.94 -10.61 5.73
CA ASN A 38 3.61 -11.47 6.71
C ASN A 38 3.88 -12.83 6.07
N TYR A 39 5.09 -13.35 6.21
CA TYR A 39 5.38 -14.70 5.78
C TYR A 39 6.15 -15.49 6.85
N MET A 40 6.07 -16.80 6.77
CA MET A 40 6.72 -17.72 7.68
C MET A 40 7.00 -19.07 7.02
N ALA A 41 8.05 -19.74 7.48
CA ALA A 41 8.40 -21.08 7.05
C ALA A 41 8.62 -22.00 8.26
N GLY A 42 8.37 -23.31 8.08
CA GLY A 42 8.67 -24.36 9.04
C GLY A 42 7.57 -24.68 10.06
N CYS A 43 6.52 -23.86 10.19
CA CYS A 43 5.38 -24.18 11.02
C CYS A 43 4.50 -25.23 10.36
N SER A 44 4.21 -26.32 11.06
CA SER A 44 3.42 -27.44 10.53
C SER A 44 1.91 -27.24 10.62
N THR A 45 1.45 -26.22 11.35
CA THR A 45 0.02 -25.92 11.52
C THR A 45 -0.24 -24.42 11.44
N PRO A 46 -1.46 -24.00 11.05
CA PRO A 46 -1.86 -22.59 11.08
C PRO A 46 -1.74 -21.95 12.46
N ASP A 47 -2.09 -22.68 13.53
CA ASP A 47 -1.99 -22.17 14.92
C ASP A 47 -0.54 -21.83 15.27
N ALA A 48 0.41 -22.72 14.94
CA ALA A 48 1.82 -22.47 15.19
C ALA A 48 2.35 -21.28 14.36
N ALA A 49 1.88 -21.10 13.14
CA ALA A 49 2.22 -19.93 12.33
C ALA A 49 1.66 -18.64 12.95
N MET A 50 0.42 -18.66 13.39
CA MET A 50 -0.23 -17.50 14.03
C MET A 50 0.48 -17.13 15.33
N ASP A 51 0.81 -18.11 16.19
CA ASP A 51 1.55 -17.87 17.44
C ASP A 51 2.88 -17.17 17.20
N GLN A 52 3.62 -17.58 16.17
CA GLN A 52 4.89 -16.96 15.82
C GLN A 52 4.70 -15.53 15.27
N TRP A 53 3.70 -15.29 14.41
CA TRP A 53 3.42 -13.94 13.91
C TRP A 53 3.00 -13.00 15.05
N MET A 54 2.20 -13.48 16.01
CA MET A 54 1.75 -12.68 17.17
C MET A 54 2.87 -12.45 18.19
N ALA A 55 3.90 -13.28 18.21
CA ALA A 55 5.06 -13.12 19.10
C ALA A 55 6.01 -11.97 18.67
N THR A 56 5.91 -11.51 17.43
CA THR A 56 6.79 -10.46 16.85
C THR A 56 6.00 -9.17 16.65
N ASP A 57 6.46 -8.05 17.19
CA ASP A 57 5.77 -6.75 17.10
C ASP A 57 5.42 -6.38 15.65
N PHE A 58 6.39 -6.47 14.77
CA PHE A 58 6.26 -6.11 13.36
C PHE A 58 5.15 -6.88 12.61
N THR A 59 5.03 -8.20 12.84
CA THR A 59 4.00 -9.02 12.19
C THR A 59 2.66 -8.92 12.90
N ARG A 60 2.67 -8.73 14.22
CA ARG A 60 1.48 -8.49 15.02
C ARG A 60 0.79 -7.18 14.65
N GLU A 61 1.55 -6.10 14.46
CA GLU A 61 1.01 -4.80 14.08
C GLU A 61 0.26 -4.86 12.75
N ARG A 62 0.74 -5.65 11.79
CA ARG A 62 0.03 -5.88 10.52
C ARG A 62 -1.27 -6.66 10.69
N ILE A 63 -1.26 -7.71 11.51
CA ILE A 63 -2.47 -8.50 11.81
C ILE A 63 -3.54 -7.63 12.49
N LEU A 64 -3.12 -6.72 13.35
CA LEU A 64 -3.99 -5.84 14.13
C LEU A 64 -4.22 -4.47 13.46
N ASN A 65 -3.79 -4.28 12.22
CA ASN A 65 -3.96 -3.02 11.51
C ASN A 65 -5.44 -2.77 11.21
N ALA A 66 -5.97 -1.66 11.73
CA ALA A 66 -7.37 -1.28 11.58
C ALA A 66 -7.76 -0.89 10.13
N ASP A 67 -6.78 -0.50 9.31
CA ASP A 67 -7.01 -0.11 7.92
C ASP A 67 -7.11 -1.34 6.99
N ALA A 68 -6.67 -2.52 7.45
CA ALA A 68 -6.81 -3.76 6.70
C ALA A 68 -8.27 -4.22 6.70
N THR A 69 -8.87 -4.33 5.52
CA THR A 69 -10.24 -4.85 5.35
C THR A 69 -10.25 -6.26 4.78
N THR A 70 -9.14 -6.69 4.18
CA THR A 70 -9.00 -7.98 3.52
C THR A 70 -7.67 -8.63 3.89
N VAL A 71 -7.65 -9.93 4.06
CA VAL A 71 -6.44 -10.74 4.16
C VAL A 71 -6.51 -11.90 3.16
N SER A 72 -5.46 -12.02 2.34
CA SER A 72 -5.26 -13.17 1.46
C SER A 72 -4.28 -14.13 2.13
N VAL A 73 -4.62 -15.42 2.17
CA VAL A 73 -3.82 -16.46 2.83
C VAL A 73 -3.28 -17.43 1.78
N GLY A 74 -1.97 -17.63 1.77
CA GLY A 74 -1.30 -18.64 0.96
C GLY A 74 -0.57 -19.67 1.83
N HIS A 75 -0.63 -20.92 1.41
CA HIS A 75 0.14 -22.02 2.00
C HIS A 75 0.74 -22.88 0.88
N TYR A 76 2.00 -23.26 1.06
CA TYR A 76 2.70 -24.17 0.15
C TYR A 76 3.47 -25.21 0.97
N GLU A 77 3.31 -26.48 0.58
CA GLU A 77 4.07 -27.62 1.13
C GLU A 77 5.17 -28.01 0.15
N GLY A 78 6.43 -27.99 0.62
CA GLY A 78 7.61 -28.30 -0.17
C GLY A 78 8.83 -27.52 0.27
N GLY A 79 9.90 -27.53 -0.55
CA GLY A 79 11.11 -26.79 -0.28
C GLY A 79 11.85 -27.23 0.99
N VAL A 80 12.83 -26.41 1.43
CA VAL A 80 13.73 -26.73 2.53
C VAL A 80 13.03 -26.79 3.89
N TYR A 81 12.04 -25.91 4.10
CA TYR A 81 11.32 -25.81 5.39
C TYR A 81 9.97 -26.54 5.40
N ASN A 82 9.63 -27.25 4.33
CA ASN A 82 8.44 -28.06 4.14
C ASN A 82 7.11 -27.29 4.11
N ASN A 83 6.92 -26.29 4.95
CA ASN A 83 5.71 -25.46 4.97
C ASN A 83 6.08 -23.99 4.85
N TYR A 84 5.35 -23.27 4.00
CA TYR A 84 5.48 -21.82 3.82
C TYR A 84 4.09 -21.20 3.89
N TRP A 85 3.96 -20.20 4.74
CA TRP A 85 2.73 -19.47 5.00
C TRP A 85 2.91 -18.01 4.63
N VAL A 86 1.90 -17.42 4.02
CA VAL A 86 1.89 -15.99 3.70
C VAL A 86 0.53 -15.39 3.96
N LEU A 87 0.53 -14.19 4.53
CA LEU A 87 -0.64 -13.31 4.66
C LEU A 87 -0.34 -12.03 3.91
N ILE A 88 -1.24 -11.60 3.02
CA ILE A 88 -1.20 -10.27 2.41
C ILE A 88 -2.41 -9.51 2.90
N PHE A 89 -2.17 -8.42 3.60
CA PHE A 89 -3.21 -7.53 4.10
C PHE A 89 -3.44 -6.42 3.09
N SER A 90 -4.70 -6.16 2.79
CA SER A 90 -5.10 -5.17 1.79
C SER A 90 -6.41 -4.48 2.14
N TYR A 91 -6.71 -3.44 1.38
CA TYR A 91 -8.03 -2.84 1.27
C TYR A 91 -8.33 -2.60 -0.22
N PRO A 92 -9.62 -2.58 -0.64
CA PRO A 92 -9.99 -2.28 -2.01
C PRO A 92 -9.49 -0.90 -2.43
N GLU A 93 -8.90 -0.79 -3.61
CA GLU A 93 -8.38 0.48 -4.15
C GLU A 93 -9.42 1.61 -4.10
N ASN A 94 -10.69 1.26 -4.27
CA ASN A 94 -11.82 2.19 -4.21
C ASN A 94 -12.57 2.18 -2.87
N SER A 95 -12.00 1.63 -1.79
CA SER A 95 -12.66 1.63 -0.47
C SER A 95 -12.81 3.04 0.10
N HIS A 96 -12.02 3.97 -0.39
CA HIS A 96 -12.11 5.39 -0.12
C HIS A 96 -12.90 6.07 -1.26
N THR A 97 -14.21 5.85 -1.29
CA THR A 97 -15.10 6.56 -2.22
C THR A 97 -15.38 8.00 -1.80
N GLU A 98 -14.87 8.40 -0.63
CA GLU A 98 -15.00 9.75 -0.13
C GLU A 98 -13.96 10.67 -0.79
N ASP A 99 -14.41 11.83 -1.16
CA ASP A 99 -13.56 12.89 -1.69
C ASP A 99 -12.81 13.56 -0.54
N TYR A 100 -11.64 13.03 -0.18
CA TYR A 100 -10.80 13.59 0.88
C TYR A 100 -10.32 15.02 0.63
N ARG A 101 -10.52 15.57 -0.57
CA ARG A 101 -10.09 16.95 -0.90
C ARG A 101 -10.73 17.97 0.02
N GLN A 102 -12.03 17.83 0.31
CA GLN A 102 -12.72 18.72 1.22
C GLN A 102 -12.19 18.55 2.66
N GLU A 103 -12.00 17.33 3.12
CA GLU A 103 -11.46 17.07 4.45
C GLU A 103 -10.05 17.67 4.62
N VAL A 104 -9.19 17.50 3.62
CA VAL A 104 -7.84 18.11 3.63
C VAL A 104 -7.94 19.63 3.65
N LEU A 105 -8.84 20.26 2.87
CA LEU A 105 -9.05 21.71 2.90
C LEU A 105 -9.47 22.18 4.30
N ASP A 106 -10.40 21.48 4.93
CA ASP A 106 -10.88 21.81 6.28
C ASP A 106 -9.76 21.70 7.32
N LEU A 107 -8.93 20.65 7.24
CA LEU A 107 -7.76 20.48 8.09
C LEU A 107 -6.71 21.59 7.88
N VAL A 108 -6.44 21.96 6.62
CA VAL A 108 -5.55 23.08 6.29
C VAL A 108 -6.10 24.37 6.89
N ASN A 109 -7.38 24.65 6.73
CA ASN A 109 -8.02 25.86 7.26
C ASN A 109 -8.03 25.88 8.79
N ALA A 110 -8.21 24.73 9.43
CA ALA A 110 -8.06 24.61 10.89
C ALA A 110 -6.64 24.96 11.37
N GLN A 111 -5.59 24.57 10.64
CA GLN A 111 -4.23 24.98 10.94
C GLN A 111 -4.02 26.48 10.70
N ARG A 112 -4.48 27.01 9.56
CA ARG A 112 -4.36 28.43 9.23
C ARG A 112 -5.01 29.33 10.29
N ALA A 113 -6.17 28.92 10.78
CA ALA A 113 -6.88 29.68 11.84
C ALA A 113 -6.05 29.81 13.14
N LYS A 114 -5.27 28.79 13.51
CA LYS A 114 -4.37 28.85 14.69
C LYS A 114 -3.31 29.94 14.56
N TYR A 115 -2.98 30.34 13.32
CA TYR A 115 -2.01 31.38 13.01
C TYR A 115 -2.66 32.70 12.57
N GLY A 116 -3.98 32.84 12.74
CA GLY A 116 -4.72 34.05 12.38
C GLY A 116 -4.80 34.32 10.87
N LEU A 117 -4.62 33.32 10.04
CA LEU A 117 -4.67 33.45 8.60
C LEU A 117 -6.07 33.21 8.06
N THR A 118 -6.42 33.90 6.97
CA THR A 118 -7.69 33.72 6.28
C THR A 118 -7.81 32.29 5.73
N ALA A 119 -9.02 31.71 5.79
CA ALA A 119 -9.31 30.43 5.20
C ALA A 119 -9.08 30.44 3.67
N LEU A 120 -8.71 29.30 3.15
CA LEU A 120 -8.61 29.04 1.70
C LEU A 120 -9.92 28.44 1.21
N GLU A 121 -10.18 28.59 -0.08
CA GLU A 121 -11.23 27.91 -0.82
C GLU A 121 -10.62 26.80 -1.68
N MET A 122 -11.44 25.81 -2.06
CA MET A 122 -11.02 24.81 -3.03
C MET A 122 -10.72 25.47 -4.37
N GLY A 123 -9.66 25.02 -5.03
CA GLY A 123 -9.41 25.43 -6.41
C GLY A 123 -10.54 25.04 -7.35
N ASP A 124 -10.63 25.73 -8.48
CA ASP A 124 -11.55 25.35 -9.55
C ASP A 124 -11.25 23.97 -10.13
N ASP A 125 -12.09 23.53 -11.07
CA ASP A 125 -11.97 22.20 -11.66
C ASP A 125 -10.62 21.99 -12.36
N ASP A 126 -10.07 23.04 -13.03
CA ASP A 126 -8.80 22.95 -13.72
C ASP A 126 -7.63 22.79 -12.74
N LEU A 127 -7.60 23.57 -11.65
CA LEU A 127 -6.59 23.43 -10.60
C LEU A 127 -6.69 22.08 -9.90
N THR A 128 -7.91 21.60 -9.67
CA THR A 128 -8.15 20.29 -9.05
C THR A 128 -7.70 19.15 -9.97
N ALA A 129 -7.97 19.23 -11.28
CA ALA A 129 -7.48 18.25 -12.25
C ALA A 129 -5.96 18.24 -12.36
N ALA A 130 -5.33 19.42 -12.34
CA ALA A 130 -3.87 19.53 -12.34
C ALA A 130 -3.25 18.93 -11.08
N ALA A 131 -3.86 19.14 -9.89
CA ALA A 131 -3.42 18.53 -8.65
C ALA A 131 -3.54 16.99 -8.69
N GLN A 132 -4.63 16.47 -9.26
CA GLN A 132 -4.84 15.03 -9.45
C GLN A 132 -3.78 14.44 -10.37
N THR A 133 -3.54 15.05 -11.54
CA THR A 133 -2.47 14.65 -12.46
C THR A 133 -1.12 14.59 -11.74
N ARG A 134 -0.85 15.60 -10.90
CA ARG A 134 0.41 15.64 -10.14
C ARG A 134 0.50 14.52 -9.11
N ALA A 135 -0.59 14.17 -8.45
CA ALA A 135 -0.62 13.05 -7.49
C ALA A 135 -0.31 11.71 -8.20
N GLU A 136 -0.88 11.48 -9.38
CA GLU A 136 -0.62 10.30 -10.21
C GLU A 136 0.86 10.22 -10.66
N GLU A 137 1.44 11.34 -11.07
CA GLU A 137 2.86 11.41 -11.42
C GLU A 137 3.77 11.07 -10.22
N ILE A 138 3.41 11.53 -9.00
CA ILE A 138 4.16 11.22 -7.78
C ILE A 138 4.10 9.73 -7.45
N ALA A 139 3.00 9.05 -7.76
CA ALA A 139 2.88 7.61 -7.61
C ALA A 139 3.87 6.84 -8.51
N VAL A 140 4.19 7.39 -9.67
CA VAL A 140 5.20 6.82 -10.61
C VAL A 140 6.62 7.19 -10.19
N VAL A 141 6.86 8.48 -9.92
CA VAL A 141 8.17 9.03 -9.53
C VAL A 141 7.99 9.99 -8.37
N ASN A 142 8.33 9.56 -7.16
CA ASN A 142 8.26 10.39 -5.96
C ASN A 142 9.35 11.49 -6.00
N SER A 143 9.08 12.56 -6.75
CA SER A 143 9.99 13.66 -6.99
C SER A 143 9.22 14.97 -7.20
N HIS A 144 9.87 16.12 -6.93
CA HIS A 144 9.38 17.44 -7.35
C HIS A 144 9.57 17.72 -8.85
N VAL A 145 10.31 16.87 -9.55
CA VAL A 145 10.43 16.88 -11.01
C VAL A 145 9.40 15.93 -11.57
N ARG A 146 8.68 16.35 -12.60
CA ARG A 146 7.69 15.51 -13.31
C ARG A 146 8.38 14.37 -14.08
N PRO A 147 7.68 13.28 -14.44
CA PRO A 147 8.27 12.19 -15.23
C PRO A 147 8.91 12.62 -16.56
N ASP A 148 8.43 13.72 -17.16
CA ASP A 148 8.97 14.33 -18.39
C ASP A 148 10.21 15.22 -18.16
N GLY A 149 10.66 15.36 -16.90
CA GLY A 149 11.81 16.19 -16.52
C GLY A 149 11.46 17.67 -16.26
N SER A 150 10.23 18.09 -16.42
CA SER A 150 9.79 19.47 -16.15
C SER A 150 9.57 19.72 -14.65
N LYS A 151 9.36 20.97 -14.26
CA LYS A 151 9.10 21.35 -12.87
C LYS A 151 7.66 21.03 -12.47
N CYS A 152 7.42 20.68 -11.21
CA CYS A 152 6.11 20.24 -10.71
C CYS A 152 4.94 21.19 -11.06
N PHE A 153 5.15 22.49 -11.01
CA PHE A 153 4.07 23.46 -11.28
C PHE A 153 3.79 23.71 -12.77
N THR A 154 4.52 23.08 -13.69
CA THR A 154 4.17 23.17 -15.12
C THR A 154 2.88 22.44 -15.43
N VAL A 155 2.42 21.54 -14.57
CA VAL A 155 1.12 20.90 -14.67
C VAL A 155 -0.05 21.88 -14.76
N LEU A 156 0.11 23.11 -14.26
CA LEU A 156 -0.90 24.18 -14.33
C LEU A 156 -1.02 24.83 -15.73
N LYS A 157 -0.24 24.37 -16.69
CA LYS A 157 -0.19 24.94 -18.06
C LYS A 157 -0.69 23.96 -19.12
N ASP A 158 -0.93 22.72 -18.71
CA ASP A 158 -1.43 21.65 -19.55
C ASP A 158 -2.96 21.71 -19.59
#